data_ecfdf9f0fbd151a9c999cf8640eb50bf
#
_entry.id   ecfdf9f0fbd151a9c999cf8640eb50bf
#
_cell.length_a   1.000
_cell.length_b   1.000
_cell.length_c   1.000
_cell.angle_alpha   90.00
_cell.angle_beta   90.00
_cell.angle_gamma   90.00
#
_symmetry.space_group_name_H-M   'P 1'
#
loop_
_entity.id
_entity.type
_entity.pdbx_description
1 polymer ?
#
loop_
_entity_poly.entity_id
_entity_poly.type
_entity_poly.pdbx_seq_one_letter_code
_entity_poly.pdbx_strand_id
1 'polypeptide(L)'
;MRSRSLAFWTIALALACGAGPARAQDVACANVQVRLDVATRTSLKVSSEVLRFDVAQSGGTATAAIDFSAGARMSSGANLVLSVEPLRAVEGPGGAADVESSVSFAGSGPGLLAGALTGDTAIVGQWHGSGLREGRVVFTLRANASGTYTLPVRFVLSMP
;
A
#
# COMPACT_ATOMS: atom_id res chain seq x y z
N MET A 1 -6.54 -28.35 -1.65
CA MET A 1 -7.11 -27.97 -2.95
C MET A 1 -8.17 -26.90 -2.69
N ARG A 2 -7.88 -25.62 -2.94
CA ARG A 2 -8.84 -24.51 -2.76
C ARG A 2 -9.34 -24.11 -4.14
N SER A 3 -10.64 -24.33 -4.35
CA SER A 3 -11.38 -23.95 -5.56
C SER A 3 -11.40 -22.43 -5.71
N ARG A 4 -10.84 -21.91 -6.80
CA ARG A 4 -10.94 -20.50 -7.20
C ARG A 4 -12.29 -20.32 -7.90
N SER A 5 -13.24 -19.68 -7.25
CA SER A 5 -14.50 -19.27 -7.87
C SER A 5 -14.22 -18.15 -8.88
N LEU A 6 -14.30 -18.48 -10.16
CA LEU A 6 -14.28 -17.51 -11.26
C LEU A 6 -15.67 -16.87 -11.33
N ALA A 7 -15.77 -15.59 -11.00
CA ALA A 7 -16.99 -14.82 -11.23
C ALA A 7 -17.11 -14.52 -12.73
N PHE A 8 -18.04 -15.19 -13.41
CA PHE A 8 -18.39 -14.91 -14.80
C PHE A 8 -19.41 -13.78 -14.83
N TRP A 9 -19.04 -12.66 -15.42
CA TRP A 9 -19.99 -11.63 -15.81
C TRP A 9 -20.40 -11.86 -17.24
N THR A 10 -21.61 -12.37 -17.43
CA THR A 10 -22.22 -12.53 -18.75
C THR A 10 -23.04 -11.27 -19.02
N ILE A 11 -22.56 -10.38 -19.89
CA ILE A 11 -23.36 -9.28 -20.43
C ILE A 11 -24.11 -9.83 -21.63
N ALA A 12 -25.39 -10.14 -21.44
CA ALA A 12 -26.30 -10.48 -22.52
C ALA A 12 -26.89 -9.20 -23.10
N LEU A 13 -26.39 -8.78 -24.25
CA LEU A 13 -27.01 -7.70 -25.02
C LEU A 13 -28.11 -8.30 -25.90
N ALA A 14 -29.36 -8.27 -25.42
CA ALA A 14 -30.52 -8.67 -26.22
C ALA A 14 -30.91 -7.52 -27.15
N LEU A 15 -30.58 -7.62 -28.45
CA LEU A 15 -31.17 -6.78 -29.46
C LEU A 15 -32.57 -7.34 -29.82
N ALA A 16 -33.61 -6.57 -29.43
CA ALA A 16 -34.97 -6.85 -29.87
C ALA A 16 -35.09 -6.54 -31.38
N CYS A 17 -35.18 -7.58 -32.20
CA CYS A 17 -35.56 -7.42 -33.60
C CYS A 17 -37.07 -7.16 -33.68
N GLY A 18 -37.44 -5.91 -33.98
CA GLY A 18 -38.83 -5.54 -34.27
C GLY A 18 -39.33 -6.25 -35.55
N ALA A 19 -40.48 -6.91 -35.45
CA ALA A 19 -41.16 -7.58 -36.57
C ALA A 19 -41.79 -6.52 -37.51
N GLY A 20 -41.16 -6.25 -38.63
CA GLY A 20 -41.75 -5.56 -39.81
C GLY A 20 -41.90 -6.58 -40.95
N PRO A 21 -42.92 -6.43 -41.82
CA PRO A 21 -43.21 -7.45 -42.82
C PRO A 21 -42.17 -7.47 -43.96
N ALA A 22 -41.66 -8.66 -44.18
CA ALA A 22 -41.11 -9.24 -45.41
C ALA A 22 -39.96 -8.52 -46.13
N ARG A 23 -38.78 -8.91 -45.74
CA ARG A 23 -37.75 -9.45 -46.66
C ARG A 23 -36.76 -10.18 -45.77
N ALA A 24 -36.65 -11.47 -46.00
CA ALA A 24 -35.67 -12.29 -45.28
C ALA A 24 -34.26 -11.78 -45.63
N GLN A 25 -33.76 -10.90 -44.81
CA GLN A 25 -32.32 -10.69 -44.64
C GLN A 25 -31.89 -11.65 -43.54
N ASP A 26 -31.12 -12.65 -43.91
CA ASP A 26 -30.40 -13.48 -42.95
C ASP A 26 -29.52 -12.58 -42.10
N VAL A 27 -30.01 -12.15 -40.93
CA VAL A 27 -29.20 -11.45 -39.94
C VAL A 27 -28.45 -12.51 -39.16
N ALA A 28 -27.22 -12.76 -39.53
CA ALA A 28 -26.33 -13.61 -38.78
C ALA A 28 -25.97 -12.89 -37.45
N CYS A 29 -26.57 -13.33 -36.36
CA CYS A 29 -26.18 -12.88 -35.02
C CYS A 29 -24.97 -13.70 -34.54
N ALA A 30 -23.83 -13.09 -34.38
CA ALA A 30 -22.66 -13.68 -33.77
C ALA A 30 -22.57 -13.27 -32.29
N ASN A 31 -22.56 -14.24 -31.40
CA ASN A 31 -22.28 -14.02 -29.99
C ASN A 31 -20.75 -13.92 -29.79
N VAL A 32 -20.27 -12.75 -29.45
CA VAL A 32 -18.86 -12.54 -29.13
C VAL A 32 -18.71 -12.55 -27.60
N GLN A 33 -17.99 -13.53 -27.07
CA GLN A 33 -17.55 -13.53 -25.66
C GLN A 33 -16.21 -12.79 -25.57
N VAL A 34 -16.22 -11.63 -24.87
CA VAL A 34 -14.99 -10.92 -24.54
C VAL A 34 -14.55 -11.33 -23.14
N ARG A 35 -13.42 -12.01 -23.05
CA ARG A 35 -12.75 -12.32 -21.78
C ARG A 35 -11.63 -11.30 -21.55
N LEU A 36 -11.76 -10.53 -20.49
CA LEU A 36 -10.74 -9.57 -20.08
C LEU A 36 -9.98 -10.14 -18.88
N ASP A 37 -8.74 -10.56 -19.10
CA ASP A 37 -7.83 -10.96 -18.03
C ASP A 37 -7.01 -9.73 -17.58
N VAL A 38 -7.29 -9.25 -16.37
CA VAL A 38 -6.57 -8.12 -15.78
C VAL A 38 -5.45 -8.64 -14.91
N ALA A 39 -4.20 -8.47 -15.37
CA ALA A 39 -3.03 -8.81 -14.57
C ALA A 39 -2.93 -7.89 -13.34
N THR A 40 -2.76 -8.50 -12.18
CA THR A 40 -2.50 -7.80 -10.92
C THR A 40 -1.15 -7.09 -10.99
N ARG A 41 -1.12 -5.81 -10.67
CA ARG A 41 0.11 -5.00 -10.64
C ARG A 41 0.11 -4.12 -9.40
N THR A 42 1.28 -3.99 -8.79
CA THR A 42 1.54 -3.04 -7.71
C THR A 42 2.71 -2.15 -8.06
N SER A 43 2.69 -0.94 -7.55
CA SER A 43 3.80 0.01 -7.62
C SER A 43 3.90 0.76 -6.31
N LEU A 44 5.12 0.98 -5.84
CA LEU A 44 5.39 1.73 -4.63
C LEU A 44 6.53 2.72 -4.92
N LYS A 45 6.32 3.96 -4.53
CA LYS A 45 7.36 4.99 -4.49
C LYS A 45 7.37 5.60 -3.10
N VAL A 46 8.55 5.80 -2.54
CA VAL A 46 8.76 6.45 -1.25
C VAL A 46 9.77 7.58 -1.42
N SER A 47 9.65 8.64 -0.62
CA SER A 47 10.54 9.80 -0.70
C SER A 47 11.94 9.52 -0.14
N SER A 48 12.06 8.56 0.78
CA SER A 48 13.33 8.14 1.38
C SER A 48 13.22 6.72 1.93
N GLU A 49 14.34 6.01 1.96
CA GLU A 49 14.51 4.70 2.60
C GLU A 49 15.29 4.81 3.93
N VAL A 50 15.65 6.04 4.32
CA VAL A 50 16.37 6.32 5.56
C VAL A 50 15.64 7.41 6.32
N LEU A 51 15.24 7.11 7.55
CA LEU A 51 14.74 8.07 8.52
C LEU A 51 15.92 8.75 9.21
N ARG A 52 15.92 10.07 9.21
CA ARG A 52 16.91 10.89 9.91
C ARG A 52 16.19 11.74 10.95
N PHE A 53 16.68 11.67 12.19
CA PHE A 53 16.14 12.39 13.31
C PHE A 53 17.24 13.26 13.93
N ASP A 54 16.98 14.55 14.06
CA ASP A 54 17.89 15.48 14.70
C ASP A 54 17.32 15.88 16.08
N VAL A 55 17.83 15.23 17.14
CA VAL A 55 17.40 15.43 18.53
C VAL A 55 18.20 16.57 19.14
N ALA A 56 17.53 17.66 19.41
CA ALA A 56 18.19 18.90 19.88
C ALA A 56 18.73 18.81 21.32
N GLN A 57 18.09 18.03 22.19
CA GLN A 57 18.46 17.92 23.60
C GLN A 57 18.25 16.50 24.13
N SER A 58 18.99 16.14 25.16
CA SER A 58 18.87 14.84 25.83
C SER A 58 17.46 14.63 26.37
N GLY A 59 16.90 13.42 26.19
CA GLY A 59 15.54 13.08 26.54
C GLY A 59 14.48 13.67 25.61
N GLY A 60 14.90 14.35 24.54
CA GLY A 60 14.04 15.00 23.55
C GLY A 60 13.43 14.04 22.54
N THR A 61 12.53 14.57 21.74
CA THR A 61 11.92 13.88 20.62
C THR A 61 12.28 14.57 19.30
N ALA A 62 12.40 13.78 18.24
CA ALA A 62 12.55 14.30 16.88
C ALA A 62 11.62 13.54 15.93
N THR A 63 11.26 14.17 14.83
CA THR A 63 10.37 13.60 13.84
C THR A 63 11.03 13.51 12.47
N ALA A 64 10.72 12.46 11.73
CA ALA A 64 11.06 12.32 10.32
C ALA A 64 9.80 11.92 9.57
N ALA A 65 9.62 12.43 8.35
CA ALA A 65 8.45 12.14 7.55
C ALA A 65 8.84 11.49 6.23
N ILE A 66 8.05 10.51 5.79
CA ILE A 66 8.16 9.87 4.48
C ILE A 66 6.85 10.02 3.76
N ASP A 67 6.93 10.59 2.56
CA ASP A 67 5.83 10.61 1.61
C ASP A 67 5.88 9.36 0.74
N PHE A 68 4.72 8.78 0.46
CA PHE A 68 4.62 7.61 -0.40
C PHE A 68 3.49 7.75 -1.41
N SER A 69 3.63 6.99 -2.51
CA SER A 69 2.61 6.79 -3.52
C SER A 69 2.56 5.28 -3.83
N ALA A 70 1.44 4.66 -3.50
CA ALA A 70 1.19 3.23 -3.67
C ALA A 70 0.06 3.03 -4.68
N GLY A 71 0.36 2.39 -5.80
CA GLY A 71 -0.60 2.03 -6.83
C GLY A 71 -0.89 0.53 -6.82
N ALA A 72 -2.15 0.16 -6.96
CA ALA A 72 -2.52 -1.23 -7.13
C ALA A 72 -3.61 -1.40 -8.18
N ARG A 73 -3.45 -2.41 -9.02
CA ARG A 73 -4.48 -2.97 -9.89
C ARG A 73 -4.70 -4.40 -9.46
N MET A 74 -5.88 -4.70 -8.95
CA MET A 74 -6.18 -5.98 -8.35
C MET A 74 -7.64 -6.39 -8.60
N SER A 75 -7.96 -7.65 -8.35
CA SER A 75 -9.34 -8.14 -8.41
C SER A 75 -10.21 -7.47 -7.34
N SER A 76 -11.52 -7.42 -7.57
CA SER A 76 -12.46 -6.89 -6.59
C SER A 76 -12.38 -7.67 -5.26
N GLY A 77 -12.39 -6.96 -4.14
CA GLY A 77 -12.35 -7.55 -2.80
C GLY A 77 -10.94 -7.87 -2.27
N ALA A 78 -9.88 -7.67 -3.05
CA ALA A 78 -8.52 -7.84 -2.54
C ALA A 78 -8.10 -6.67 -1.64
N ASN A 79 -7.25 -7.00 -0.67
CA ASN A 79 -6.66 -6.02 0.25
C ASN A 79 -5.27 -5.61 -0.23
N LEU A 80 -4.92 -4.37 0.03
CA LEU A 80 -3.60 -3.82 -0.15
C LEU A 80 -3.05 -3.41 1.21
N VAL A 81 -1.87 -3.88 1.56
CA VAL A 81 -1.22 -3.60 2.84
C VAL A 81 0.14 -2.97 2.57
N LEU A 82 0.37 -1.81 3.17
CA LEU A 82 1.68 -1.17 3.22
C LEU A 82 2.28 -1.41 4.60
N SER A 83 3.44 -2.02 4.63
CA SER A 83 4.21 -2.27 5.85
C SER A 83 5.57 -1.58 5.78
N VAL A 84 6.14 -1.33 6.94
CA VAL A 84 7.50 -0.82 7.13
C VAL A 84 8.29 -1.78 7.99
N GLU A 85 9.52 -2.03 7.59
CA GLU A 85 10.45 -2.92 8.28
C GLU A 85 11.75 -2.17 8.54
N PRO A 86 12.22 -2.06 9.80
CA PRO A 86 13.55 -1.55 10.09
C PRO A 86 14.60 -2.57 9.60
N LEU A 87 15.59 -2.11 8.84
CA LEU A 87 16.65 -2.98 8.31
C LEU A 87 17.75 -3.23 9.35
N ARG A 88 17.85 -2.37 10.34
CA ARG A 88 18.78 -2.49 11.49
C ARG A 88 18.29 -1.61 12.63
N ALA A 89 18.95 -1.70 13.78
CA ALA A 89 18.68 -0.82 14.91
C ALA A 89 18.95 0.64 14.57
N VAL A 90 18.34 1.55 15.33
CA VAL A 90 18.62 2.99 15.23
C VAL A 90 20.09 3.23 15.57
N GLU A 91 20.77 3.95 14.70
CA GLU A 91 22.15 4.37 14.91
C GLU A 91 22.18 5.84 15.34
N GLY A 92 22.88 6.14 16.44
CA GLY A 92 23.00 7.47 17.01
C GLY A 92 24.45 7.85 17.37
N PRO A 93 24.68 9.00 18.01
CA PRO A 93 26.02 9.51 18.32
C PRO A 93 26.87 8.58 19.20
N GLY A 94 26.22 7.74 20.04
CA GLY A 94 26.89 6.77 20.92
C GLY A 94 26.93 5.34 20.36
N GLY A 95 26.48 5.13 19.11
CA GLY A 95 26.31 3.80 18.52
C GLY A 95 24.93 3.20 18.79
N ALA A 96 24.72 1.96 18.34
CA ALA A 96 23.43 1.28 18.45
C ALA A 96 22.98 0.96 19.89
N ALA A 97 23.90 0.91 20.83
CA ALA A 97 23.67 0.42 22.20
C ALA A 97 22.96 1.42 23.13
N ASP A 98 22.98 2.72 22.83
CA ASP A 98 22.43 3.76 23.72
C ASP A 98 20.98 4.15 23.43
N VAL A 99 20.34 3.45 22.52
CA VAL A 99 18.99 3.82 22.08
C VAL A 99 17.98 2.84 22.65
N GLU A 100 17.50 3.09 23.86
CA GLU A 100 16.21 2.57 24.35
C GLU A 100 15.08 3.25 23.57
N SER A 101 15.17 3.17 22.23
CA SER A 101 14.36 3.97 21.35
C SER A 101 13.15 3.20 20.87
N SER A 102 12.02 3.60 21.35
CA SER A 102 10.77 3.32 20.64
C SER A 102 10.60 4.36 19.53
N VAL A 103 10.62 3.91 18.29
CA VAL A 103 10.16 4.74 17.17
C VAL A 103 8.67 4.50 17.01
N SER A 104 7.88 5.53 17.23
CA SER A 104 6.44 5.49 16.91
C SER A 104 6.19 6.08 15.52
N PHE A 105 5.09 5.69 14.90
CA PHE A 105 4.65 6.27 13.64
C PHE A 105 3.18 6.62 13.66
N ALA A 106 2.80 7.62 12.85
CA ALA A 106 1.43 8.00 12.59
C ALA A 106 1.29 8.38 11.12
N GLY A 107 0.33 7.78 10.44
CA GLY A 107 0.00 8.13 9.07
C GLY A 107 -1.10 9.17 9.00
N SER A 108 -1.02 10.08 8.02
CA SER A 108 -2.07 11.05 7.72
C SER A 108 -2.73 10.71 6.39
N GLY A 109 -4.03 10.34 6.45
CA GLY A 109 -4.83 9.99 5.29
C GLY A 109 -5.70 8.74 5.50
N PRO A 110 -6.67 8.50 4.60
CA PRO A 110 -7.55 7.34 4.68
C PRO A 110 -6.78 6.02 4.62
N GLY A 111 -7.09 5.11 5.55
CA GLY A 111 -6.48 3.78 5.61
C GLY A 111 -5.08 3.73 6.18
N LEU A 112 -4.50 4.88 6.60
CA LEU A 112 -3.24 4.92 7.30
C LEU A 112 -3.42 4.68 8.80
N LEU A 113 -2.43 4.04 9.40
CA LEU A 113 -2.43 3.59 10.79
C LEU A 113 -1.39 4.33 11.61
N ALA A 114 -1.49 4.18 12.92
CA ALA A 114 -0.48 4.61 13.89
C ALA A 114 -0.02 3.41 14.71
N GLY A 115 1.22 3.43 15.16
CA GLY A 115 1.80 2.32 15.92
C GLY A 115 3.25 2.59 16.35
N ALA A 116 3.96 1.52 16.68
CA ALA A 116 5.37 1.56 17.05
C ALA A 116 6.17 0.59 16.18
N LEU A 117 7.42 0.93 15.89
CA LEU A 117 8.42 0.04 15.30
C LEU A 117 9.20 -0.60 16.43
N THR A 118 8.93 -1.86 16.70
CA THR A 118 9.55 -2.64 17.81
C THR A 118 10.57 -3.65 17.31
N GLY A 119 11.23 -3.35 16.18
CA GLY A 119 12.20 -4.27 15.55
C GLY A 119 11.63 -5.20 14.50
N ASP A 120 10.30 -5.33 14.46
CA ASP A 120 9.58 -6.17 13.49
C ASP A 120 8.87 -5.33 12.42
N THR A 121 8.30 -6.02 11.44
CA THR A 121 7.46 -5.39 10.42
C THR A 121 6.20 -4.80 11.04
N ALA A 122 5.95 -3.52 10.81
CA ALA A 122 4.73 -2.83 11.23
C ALA A 122 3.85 -2.46 10.03
N ILE A 123 2.53 -2.63 10.17
CA ILE A 123 1.58 -2.22 9.14
C ILE A 123 1.29 -0.73 9.32
N VAL A 124 1.56 0.05 8.27
CA VAL A 124 1.36 1.52 8.25
C VAL A 124 0.17 1.95 7.43
N GLY A 125 -0.39 1.05 6.60
CA GLY A 125 -1.59 1.34 5.83
C GLY A 125 -2.30 0.10 5.32
N GLN A 126 -3.65 0.21 5.21
CA GLN A 126 -4.51 -0.84 4.67
C GLN A 126 -5.63 -0.24 3.82
N TRP A 127 -5.86 -0.83 2.65
CA TRP A 127 -6.89 -0.37 1.72
C TRP A 127 -7.56 -1.55 1.00
N HIS A 128 -8.75 -1.32 0.50
CA HIS A 128 -9.49 -2.26 -0.33
C HIS A 128 -9.52 -1.78 -1.79
N GLY A 129 -9.43 -2.72 -2.70
CA GLY A 129 -9.63 -2.49 -4.13
C GLY A 129 -8.49 -1.75 -4.82
N SER A 130 -8.60 -1.66 -6.14
CA SER A 130 -7.64 -0.98 -7.01
C SER A 130 -7.62 0.53 -6.78
N GLY A 131 -6.51 1.18 -7.09
CA GLY A 131 -6.38 2.63 -7.10
C GLY A 131 -4.99 3.11 -6.70
N LEU A 132 -4.81 4.42 -6.76
CA LEU A 132 -3.65 5.12 -6.27
C LEU A 132 -3.93 5.60 -4.84
N ARG A 133 -2.97 5.43 -3.96
CA ARG A 133 -2.99 5.85 -2.57
C ARG A 133 -1.75 6.68 -2.31
N GLU A 134 -1.93 7.87 -1.84
CA GLU A 134 -0.85 8.78 -1.49
C GLU A 134 -1.03 9.20 -0.04
N GLY A 135 0.07 9.43 0.64
CA GLY A 135 0.04 9.84 2.02
C GLY A 135 1.42 10.11 2.58
N ARG A 136 1.40 10.51 3.84
CA ARG A 136 2.59 10.79 4.63
C ARG A 136 2.56 9.97 5.91
N VAL A 137 3.69 9.35 6.23
CA VAL A 137 3.91 8.69 7.52
C VAL A 137 4.95 9.49 8.27
N VAL A 138 4.59 9.95 9.46
CA VAL A 138 5.47 10.68 10.37
C VAL A 138 5.97 9.70 11.42
N PHE A 139 7.28 9.59 11.53
CA PHE A 139 7.96 8.79 12.53
C PHE A 139 8.47 9.71 13.64
N THR A 140 8.33 9.28 14.88
CA THR A 140 8.78 10.03 16.06
C THR A 140 9.73 9.15 16.84
N LEU A 141 10.95 9.64 17.04
CA LEU A 141 11.98 9.03 17.87
C LEU A 141 12.06 9.81 19.19
N ARG A 142 12.13 9.09 20.31
CA ARG A 142 12.56 9.63 21.59
C ARG A 142 13.95 9.07 21.89
N ALA A 143 14.91 9.96 22.16
CA ALA A 143 16.29 9.56 22.42
C ALA A 143 16.83 10.17 23.71
N ASN A 144 17.69 9.42 24.40
CA ASN A 144 18.28 9.84 25.67
C ASN A 144 19.40 10.85 25.52
N ALA A 145 20.06 10.91 24.35
CA ALA A 145 21.11 11.85 24.04
C ALA A 145 20.73 12.77 22.88
N SER A 146 21.29 13.97 22.85
CA SER A 146 21.18 14.88 21.70
C SER A 146 22.08 14.40 20.55
N GLY A 147 21.67 14.66 19.31
CA GLY A 147 22.44 14.34 18.12
C GLY A 147 21.59 13.86 16.96
N THR A 148 22.27 13.43 15.91
CA THR A 148 21.61 12.89 14.71
C THR A 148 21.51 11.38 14.82
N TYR A 149 20.31 10.87 14.58
CA TYR A 149 20.00 9.44 14.55
C TYR A 149 19.53 9.04 13.17
N THR A 150 19.89 7.83 12.76
CA THR A 150 19.48 7.27 11.47
C THR A 150 18.87 5.90 11.65
N LEU A 151 17.79 5.65 10.89
CA LEU A 151 17.13 4.35 10.84
C LEU A 151 16.81 4.02 9.38
N PRO A 152 17.55 3.10 8.75
CA PRO A 152 17.19 2.59 7.44
C PRO A 152 15.96 1.69 7.55
N VAL A 153 15.00 1.92 6.66
CA VAL A 153 13.73 1.21 6.62
C VAL A 153 13.42 0.71 5.22
N ARG A 154 12.70 -0.39 5.15
CA ARG A 154 12.15 -0.91 3.90
C ARG A 154 10.63 -0.85 3.95
N PHE A 155 10.04 -0.25 2.94
CA PHE A 155 8.59 -0.30 2.73
C PHE A 155 8.24 -1.48 1.82
N VAL A 156 7.22 -2.23 2.19
CA VAL A 156 6.72 -3.37 1.44
C VAL A 156 5.24 -3.19 1.17
N LEU A 157 4.87 -3.28 -0.11
CA LEU A 157 3.48 -3.27 -0.55
C LEU A 157 3.07 -4.68 -0.90
N SER A 158 2.09 -5.23 -0.18
CA SER A 158 1.63 -6.61 -0.33
C SER A 158 0.13 -6.69 -0.52
N MET A 159 -0.30 -7.81 -1.09
CA MET A 159 -1.71 -8.20 -1.25
C MET A 159 -1.86 -9.56 -0.58
N PRO A 160 -2.28 -9.60 0.69
CA PRO A 160 -2.49 -10.83 1.44
C PRO A 160 -3.73 -11.61 0.97
#